data_18dcccf9a59ce793eeb9377ef96d0a9a
#
_entry.id   18dcccf9a59ce793eeb9377ef96d0a9a
#
_cell.length_a   1.000
_cell.length_b   1.000
_cell.length_c   1.000
_cell.angle_alpha   90.00
_cell.angle_beta   90.00
_cell.angle_gamma   90.00
#
_symmetry.space_group_name_H-M   'P 1'
#
loop_
_entity.id
_entity.type
_entity.pdbx_description
1 polymer ?
#
loop_
_entity_poly.entity_id
_entity_poly.type
_entity_poly.pdbx_seq_one_letter_code
_entity_poly.pdbx_strand_id
1 'polypeptide(L)'
;MRILVTGSTGQLGSALLKQLKGLDYQVKITSRRKPKEVDFTWVYSDLLSGEGLEEAVEDVDVIIHAATSPTKNSKNIEVTGFEKLLSKLQHIKLFIYPSIVGIDEIPFKYYRLKYKAEELLKNSSVPYTIARATQFHSFVESLLLSKPFFKRYIIPGRIKFQSVDVNEFARYLIELVNKGPQGKLDDFCGPDIMTLREMAELKIRINNETNAILSIPFSGKLYNSLIEGKNTNPMQEEG
;
A
#
# COMPACT_ATOMS: atom_id res chain seq x y z
N MET A 1 20.09 -4.38 13.27
CA MET A 1 19.01 -3.35 13.22
C MET A 1 17.68 -4.05 13.49
N ARG A 2 16.84 -3.44 14.35
CA ARG A 2 15.53 -4.00 14.75
C ARG A 2 14.41 -3.32 13.96
N ILE A 3 13.68 -4.11 13.17
CA ILE A 3 12.64 -3.61 12.29
C ILE A 3 11.27 -4.08 12.79
N LEU A 4 10.32 -3.16 12.91
CA LEU A 4 8.91 -3.48 13.13
C LEU A 4 8.15 -3.40 11.81
N VAL A 5 7.44 -4.47 11.45
CA VAL A 5 6.46 -4.46 10.35
C VAL A 5 5.05 -4.50 10.91
N THR A 6 4.29 -3.43 10.74
CA THR A 6 2.86 -3.42 11.11
C THR A 6 2.03 -3.92 9.93
N GLY A 7 0.83 -4.47 10.22
CA GLY A 7 -0.01 -5.00 9.14
C GLY A 7 0.58 -6.22 8.43
N SER A 8 1.36 -7.01 9.13
CA SER A 8 2.12 -8.15 8.62
C SER A 8 1.29 -9.22 7.90
N THR A 9 -0.01 -9.29 8.16
CA THR A 9 -0.96 -10.23 7.52
C THR A 9 -1.63 -9.67 6.27
N GLY A 10 -1.38 -8.39 5.94
CA GLY A 10 -1.86 -7.74 4.72
C GLY A 10 -1.01 -8.12 3.50
N GLN A 11 -1.43 -7.68 2.31
CA GLN A 11 -0.75 -7.96 1.06
C GLN A 11 0.71 -7.45 1.07
N LEU A 12 0.91 -6.16 1.35
CA LEU A 12 2.26 -5.58 1.43
C LEU A 12 3.05 -6.15 2.61
N GLY A 13 2.41 -6.30 3.79
CA GLY A 13 3.06 -6.89 4.95
C GLY A 13 3.61 -8.30 4.66
N SER A 14 2.81 -9.16 4.04
CA SER A 14 3.24 -10.51 3.65
C SER A 14 4.39 -10.49 2.63
N ALA A 15 4.37 -9.55 1.68
CA ALA A 15 5.46 -9.37 0.72
C ALA A 15 6.75 -8.90 1.42
N LEU A 16 6.65 -7.97 2.38
CA LEU A 16 7.79 -7.53 3.20
C LEU A 16 8.39 -8.70 3.99
N LEU A 17 7.58 -9.52 4.65
CA LEU A 17 8.08 -10.67 5.41
C LEU A 17 8.81 -11.68 4.52
N LYS A 18 8.31 -11.91 3.30
CA LYS A 18 9.00 -12.75 2.31
C LYS A 18 10.40 -12.24 1.97
N GLN A 19 10.53 -10.92 1.78
CA GLN A 19 11.80 -10.28 1.41
C GLN A 19 12.76 -10.14 2.60
N LEU A 20 12.24 -9.98 3.82
CA LEU A 20 13.03 -9.88 5.04
C LEU A 20 13.59 -11.23 5.51
N LYS A 21 12.99 -12.33 5.04
CA LYS A 21 13.45 -13.69 5.40
C LYS A 21 14.87 -13.92 4.86
N GLY A 22 15.80 -14.27 5.77
CA GLY A 22 17.21 -14.53 5.44
C GLY A 22 18.10 -13.28 5.38
N LEU A 23 17.56 -12.08 5.62
CA LEU A 23 18.36 -10.90 5.82
C LEU A 23 18.79 -10.77 7.29
N ASP A 24 19.92 -10.13 7.53
CA ASP A 24 20.48 -9.91 8.88
C ASP A 24 19.78 -8.74 9.61
N TYR A 25 18.47 -8.90 9.84
CA TYR A 25 17.65 -7.99 10.64
C TYR A 25 16.92 -8.75 11.75
N GLN A 26 16.81 -8.14 12.91
CA GLN A 26 15.88 -8.60 13.95
C GLN A 26 14.50 -8.05 13.61
N VAL A 27 13.60 -8.92 13.16
CA VAL A 27 12.27 -8.49 12.72
C VAL A 27 11.20 -8.82 13.75
N LYS A 28 10.51 -7.77 14.19
CA LYS A 28 9.28 -7.83 14.98
C LYS A 28 8.09 -7.57 14.07
N ILE A 29 7.02 -8.32 14.23
CA ILE A 29 5.80 -8.14 13.44
C ILE A 29 4.60 -7.96 14.33
N THR A 30 3.62 -7.18 13.87
CA THR A 30 2.38 -7.01 14.60
C THR A 30 1.14 -7.27 13.76
N SER A 31 0.16 -7.84 14.42
CA SER A 31 -1.20 -8.05 13.90
C SER A 31 -2.16 -8.41 15.03
N ARG A 32 -3.46 -8.28 14.80
CA ARG A 32 -4.51 -8.68 15.76
C ARG A 32 -4.66 -10.20 15.92
N ARG A 33 -4.08 -10.97 15.03
CA ARG A 33 -4.08 -12.44 15.08
C ARG A 33 -2.69 -12.93 14.73
N LYS A 34 -2.17 -13.83 15.56
CA LYS A 34 -0.87 -14.45 15.29
C LYS A 34 -0.93 -15.23 13.98
N PRO A 35 -0.04 -14.97 13.01
CA PRO A 35 0.07 -15.78 11.81
C PRO A 35 0.42 -17.24 12.15
N LYS A 36 -0.05 -18.19 11.34
CA LYS A 36 0.13 -19.62 11.62
C LYS A 36 1.59 -20.08 11.54
N GLU A 37 2.33 -19.56 10.58
CA GLU A 37 3.74 -19.91 10.33
C GLU A 37 4.53 -18.60 10.24
N VAL A 38 5.31 -18.30 11.27
CA VAL A 38 6.09 -17.07 11.35
C VAL A 38 7.45 -17.33 11.96
N ASP A 39 8.49 -17.07 11.19
CA ASP A 39 9.89 -17.13 11.63
C ASP A 39 10.34 -15.84 12.35
N PHE A 40 9.42 -14.94 12.69
CA PHE A 40 9.67 -13.62 13.26
C PHE A 40 9.02 -13.45 14.64
N THR A 41 9.57 -12.57 15.46
CA THR A 41 8.96 -12.23 16.75
C THR A 41 7.62 -11.55 16.53
N TRP A 42 6.53 -12.19 16.95
CA TRP A 42 5.20 -11.63 16.87
C TRP A 42 4.76 -11.00 18.18
N VAL A 43 4.18 -9.81 18.09
CA VAL A 43 3.54 -9.07 19.18
C VAL A 43 2.11 -8.72 18.78
N TYR A 44 1.17 -8.90 19.69
CA TYR A 44 -0.21 -8.44 19.47
C TYR A 44 -0.24 -6.92 19.41
N SER A 45 -0.96 -6.34 18.45
CA SER A 45 -1.33 -4.94 18.50
C SER A 45 -2.62 -4.65 17.72
N ASP A 46 -3.42 -3.71 18.23
CA ASP A 46 -4.61 -3.20 17.55
C ASP A 46 -4.61 -1.67 17.52
N LEU A 47 -4.51 -1.11 16.31
CA LEU A 47 -4.57 0.33 16.07
C LEU A 47 -5.91 0.96 16.50
N LEU A 48 -7.01 0.19 16.51
CA LEU A 48 -8.31 0.69 16.92
C LEU A 48 -8.35 0.99 18.42
N SER A 49 -8.02 -0.01 19.24
CA SER A 49 -7.99 0.14 20.70
C SER A 49 -6.76 0.89 21.20
N GLY A 50 -5.62 0.69 20.53
CA GLY A 50 -4.29 1.09 20.96
C GLY A 50 -3.60 0.06 21.83
N GLU A 51 -4.23 -1.09 22.06
CA GLU A 51 -3.68 -2.18 22.86
C GLU A 51 -2.46 -2.80 22.17
N GLY A 52 -1.42 -3.09 22.95
CA GLY A 52 -0.17 -3.70 22.49
C GLY A 52 0.75 -2.80 21.68
N LEU A 53 0.41 -1.51 21.47
CA LEU A 53 1.26 -0.60 20.70
C LEU A 53 2.58 -0.29 21.40
N GLU A 54 2.60 -0.15 22.72
CA GLU A 54 3.84 0.11 23.49
C GLU A 54 4.82 -1.05 23.36
N GLU A 55 4.38 -2.27 23.61
CA GLU A 55 5.19 -3.48 23.46
C GLU A 55 5.66 -3.67 22.00
N ALA A 56 4.79 -3.32 21.04
CA ALA A 56 5.13 -3.42 19.62
C ALA A 56 6.32 -2.52 19.23
N VAL A 57 6.37 -1.27 19.74
CA VAL A 57 7.40 -0.30 19.38
C VAL A 57 8.61 -0.31 20.31
N GLU A 58 8.55 -1.07 21.41
CA GLU A 58 9.66 -1.23 22.33
C GLU A 58 10.87 -1.84 21.63
N ASP A 59 12.04 -1.25 21.86
CA ASP A 59 13.30 -1.72 21.29
C ASP A 59 13.33 -1.81 19.73
N VAL A 60 12.67 -0.91 19.03
CA VAL A 60 12.63 -0.86 17.56
C VAL A 60 13.46 0.32 17.05
N ASP A 61 14.27 0.08 16.01
CA ASP A 61 15.03 1.12 15.32
C ASP A 61 14.25 1.70 14.12
N VAL A 62 13.58 0.83 13.34
CA VAL A 62 12.88 1.18 12.10
C VAL A 62 11.47 0.59 12.09
N ILE A 63 10.51 1.37 11.63
CA ILE A 63 9.12 0.90 11.43
C ILE A 63 8.78 0.95 9.95
N ILE A 64 8.26 -0.14 9.39
CA ILE A 64 7.59 -0.18 8.09
C ILE A 64 6.10 -0.34 8.34
N HIS A 65 5.33 0.74 8.14
CA HIS A 65 3.92 0.80 8.52
C HIS A 65 2.99 0.35 7.39
N ALA A 66 2.83 -0.97 7.21
CA ALA A 66 1.94 -1.54 6.18
C ALA A 66 0.50 -1.80 6.67
N ALA A 67 0.18 -1.46 7.92
CA ALA A 67 -1.17 -1.60 8.46
C ALA A 67 -2.11 -0.56 7.85
N THR A 68 -3.20 -1.01 7.23
CA THR A 68 -4.20 -0.15 6.58
C THR A 68 -5.57 -0.82 6.54
N SER A 69 -6.62 -0.01 6.35
CA SER A 69 -8.00 -0.51 6.21
C SER A 69 -8.80 0.35 5.22
N PRO A 70 -8.85 -0.02 3.94
CA PRO A 70 -9.51 0.81 2.91
C PRO A 70 -11.03 0.84 3.01
N THR A 71 -11.64 -0.07 3.72
CA THR A 71 -13.10 -0.24 3.77
C THR A 71 -13.69 0.00 5.15
N LYS A 72 -13.44 -0.91 6.11
CA LYS A 72 -14.02 -0.85 7.48
C LYS A 72 -13.12 -0.05 8.41
N ASN A 73 -13.73 0.85 9.19
CA ASN A 73 -13.02 1.64 10.21
C ASN A 73 -11.85 2.48 9.66
N SER A 74 -11.85 2.82 8.37
CA SER A 74 -10.74 3.53 7.71
C SER A 74 -10.29 4.77 8.50
N LYS A 75 -11.20 5.66 8.93
CA LYS A 75 -10.86 6.85 9.72
C LYS A 75 -10.17 6.48 11.04
N ASN A 76 -10.68 5.46 11.72
CA ASN A 76 -10.15 5.06 13.02
C ASN A 76 -8.78 4.38 12.91
N ILE A 77 -8.49 3.70 11.79
CA ILE A 77 -7.20 3.05 11.53
C ILE A 77 -6.19 4.07 10.97
N GLU A 78 -6.55 4.74 9.86
CA GLU A 78 -5.61 5.60 9.11
C GLU A 78 -5.28 6.91 9.85
N VAL A 79 -6.15 7.39 10.73
CA VAL A 79 -5.95 8.65 11.44
C VAL A 79 -5.80 8.42 12.93
N THR A 80 -6.86 8.03 13.64
CA THR A 80 -6.85 7.95 15.10
C THR A 80 -5.87 6.88 15.61
N GLY A 81 -5.86 5.70 14.98
CA GLY A 81 -4.92 4.62 15.33
C GLY A 81 -3.49 4.97 14.98
N PHE A 82 -3.30 5.68 13.87
CA PHE A 82 -2.00 6.17 13.47
C PHE A 82 -1.46 7.25 14.44
N GLU A 83 -2.30 8.19 14.87
CA GLU A 83 -1.97 9.17 15.94
C GLU A 83 -1.53 8.46 17.23
N LYS A 84 -2.29 7.42 17.65
CA LYS A 84 -1.91 6.61 18.82
C LYS A 84 -0.55 5.93 18.63
N LEU A 85 -0.27 5.37 17.46
CA LEU A 85 1.03 4.76 17.17
C LEU A 85 2.14 5.81 17.26
N LEU A 86 1.99 6.94 16.58
CA LEU A 86 3.00 8.03 16.60
C LEU A 86 3.27 8.52 18.01
N SER A 87 2.27 8.62 18.88
CA SER A 87 2.43 9.07 20.27
C SER A 87 3.23 8.11 21.17
N LYS A 88 3.41 6.86 20.75
CA LYS A 88 4.21 5.86 21.48
C LYS A 88 5.66 5.78 21.00
N LEU A 89 6.00 6.47 19.91
CA LEU A 89 7.33 6.39 19.33
C LEU A 89 8.34 7.23 20.14
N GLN A 90 9.40 6.58 20.57
CA GLN A 90 10.55 7.19 21.23
C GLN A 90 11.82 6.64 20.57
N HIS A 91 12.76 7.53 20.22
CA HIS A 91 14.08 7.15 19.70
C HIS A 91 14.08 6.29 18.42
N ILE A 92 13.00 6.36 17.62
CA ILE A 92 12.92 5.70 16.30
C ILE A 92 13.88 6.42 15.34
N LYS A 93 14.71 5.65 14.63
CA LYS A 93 15.66 6.17 13.63
C LYS A 93 14.99 6.46 12.30
N LEU A 94 13.96 5.68 11.95
CA LEU A 94 13.25 5.81 10.66
C LEU A 94 11.84 5.22 10.73
N PHE A 95 10.87 5.98 10.27
CA PHE A 95 9.51 5.53 10.01
C PHE A 95 9.23 5.52 8.50
N ILE A 96 9.11 4.35 7.89
CA ILE A 96 8.77 4.19 6.48
C ILE A 96 7.25 4.07 6.37
N TYR A 97 6.64 5.00 5.64
CA TYR A 97 5.19 5.06 5.41
C TYR A 97 4.86 4.78 3.94
N PRO A 98 4.41 3.56 3.61
CA PRO A 98 3.87 3.24 2.28
C PRO A 98 2.58 4.02 2.03
N SER A 99 2.53 4.77 0.94
CA SER A 99 1.41 5.60 0.56
C SER A 99 0.99 5.36 -0.90
N ILE A 100 0.15 6.21 -1.45
CA ILE A 100 -0.49 5.97 -2.75
C ILE A 100 -0.31 7.19 -3.65
N VAL A 101 0.00 6.97 -4.93
CA VAL A 101 0.07 8.02 -5.95
C VAL A 101 -1.32 8.62 -6.18
N GLY A 102 -1.40 9.95 -6.27
CA GLY A 102 -2.64 10.70 -6.53
C GLY A 102 -3.58 10.86 -5.33
N ILE A 103 -3.14 10.57 -4.09
CA ILE A 103 -4.01 10.69 -2.90
C ILE A 103 -4.45 12.13 -2.60
N ASP A 104 -3.72 13.11 -3.05
CA ASP A 104 -3.98 14.54 -2.91
C ASP A 104 -4.95 15.08 -3.98
N GLU A 105 -5.10 14.39 -5.12
CA GLU A 105 -5.90 14.83 -6.24
C GLU A 105 -7.21 14.05 -6.43
N ILE A 106 -7.22 12.77 -6.09
CA ILE A 106 -8.35 11.88 -6.36
C ILE A 106 -9.38 11.96 -5.24
N PRO A 107 -10.65 12.32 -5.53
CA PRO A 107 -11.69 12.54 -4.53
C PRO A 107 -12.25 11.23 -3.97
N PHE A 108 -11.39 10.37 -3.44
CA PHE A 108 -11.76 9.12 -2.80
C PHE A 108 -11.58 9.23 -1.28
N LYS A 109 -12.58 8.83 -0.50
CA LYS A 109 -12.58 8.99 0.96
C LYS A 109 -11.35 8.39 1.63
N TYR A 110 -10.97 7.17 1.24
CA TYR A 110 -9.81 6.48 1.78
C TYR A 110 -8.50 7.23 1.46
N TYR A 111 -8.36 7.79 0.26
CA TYR A 111 -7.19 8.57 -0.15
C TYR A 111 -7.03 9.82 0.73
N ARG A 112 -8.12 10.53 1.00
CA ARG A 112 -8.10 11.69 1.92
C ARG A 112 -7.64 11.32 3.34
N LEU A 113 -7.97 10.11 3.81
CA LEU A 113 -7.52 9.63 5.12
C LEU A 113 -6.02 9.28 5.09
N LYS A 114 -5.55 8.63 4.03
CA LYS A 114 -4.12 8.37 3.80
C LYS A 114 -3.32 9.67 3.71
N TYR A 115 -3.81 10.65 2.96
CA TYR A 115 -3.18 11.97 2.87
C TYR A 115 -3.10 12.64 4.26
N LYS A 116 -4.18 12.58 5.04
CA LYS A 116 -4.16 13.08 6.42
C LYS A 116 -3.12 12.36 7.29
N ALA A 117 -2.92 11.08 7.12
CA ALA A 117 -1.87 10.34 7.83
C ALA A 117 -0.45 10.77 7.39
N GLU A 118 -0.22 11.06 6.10
CA GLU A 118 1.03 11.68 5.66
C GLU A 118 1.29 13.02 6.37
N GLU A 119 0.26 13.88 6.45
CA GLU A 119 0.38 15.18 7.12
C GLU A 119 0.64 15.03 8.64
N LEU A 120 0.01 14.05 9.31
CA LEU A 120 0.30 13.75 10.70
C LEU A 120 1.77 13.35 10.91
N LEU A 121 2.31 12.50 10.02
CA LEU A 121 3.70 12.07 10.08
C LEU A 121 4.66 13.24 9.82
N LYS A 122 4.40 14.04 8.78
CA LYS A 122 5.20 15.24 8.45
C LYS A 122 5.26 16.26 9.59
N ASN A 123 4.15 16.42 10.31
CA ASN A 123 4.06 17.36 11.44
C ASN A 123 4.54 16.76 12.78
N SER A 124 4.95 15.48 12.78
CA SER A 124 5.55 14.85 13.95
C SER A 124 7.05 15.10 14.01
N SER A 125 7.68 14.84 15.17
CA SER A 125 9.13 14.84 15.32
C SER A 125 9.81 13.53 14.88
N VAL A 126 9.04 12.57 14.36
CA VAL A 126 9.54 11.25 13.96
C VAL A 126 10.32 11.34 12.66
N PRO A 127 11.57 10.87 12.58
CA PRO A 127 12.31 10.80 11.32
C PRO A 127 11.61 9.85 10.35
N TYR A 128 11.27 10.31 9.13
CA TYR A 128 10.42 9.55 8.24
C TYR A 128 10.87 9.51 6.79
N THR A 129 10.36 8.50 6.08
CA THR A 129 10.34 8.40 4.63
C THR A 129 8.95 7.99 4.17
N ILE A 130 8.32 8.80 3.32
CA ILE A 130 7.04 8.50 2.67
C ILE A 130 7.34 8.02 1.25
N ALA A 131 6.93 6.79 0.94
CA ALA A 131 7.04 6.19 -0.37
C ALA A 131 5.63 5.94 -0.95
N ARG A 132 5.24 6.73 -1.94
CA ARG A 132 3.98 6.53 -2.66
C ARG A 132 4.18 5.52 -3.78
N ALA A 133 3.29 4.54 -3.89
CA ALA A 133 3.25 3.62 -5.01
C ALA A 133 1.94 3.74 -5.78
N THR A 134 1.96 3.39 -7.05
CA THR A 134 0.75 3.15 -7.84
C THR A 134 0.07 1.86 -7.40
N GLN A 135 -1.08 1.51 -7.98
CA GLN A 135 -1.89 0.39 -7.51
C GLN A 135 -1.21 -0.96 -7.78
N PHE A 136 -1.31 -1.89 -6.84
CA PHE A 136 -0.79 -3.25 -7.03
C PHE A 136 -1.58 -4.02 -8.09
N HIS A 137 -0.90 -4.81 -8.92
CA HIS A 137 -1.51 -5.68 -9.94
C HIS A 137 -2.67 -6.49 -9.38
N SER A 138 -2.46 -7.16 -8.25
CA SER A 138 -3.45 -7.99 -7.58
C SER A 138 -4.66 -7.21 -7.08
N PHE A 139 -4.51 -5.93 -6.72
CA PHE A 139 -5.64 -5.07 -6.37
C PHE A 139 -6.52 -4.83 -7.60
N VAL A 140 -5.93 -4.44 -8.74
CA VAL A 140 -6.67 -4.23 -9.99
C VAL A 140 -7.37 -5.50 -10.42
N GLU A 141 -6.66 -6.64 -10.40
CA GLU A 141 -7.22 -7.93 -10.76
C GLU A 141 -8.38 -8.34 -9.85
N SER A 142 -8.19 -8.31 -8.53
CA SER A 142 -9.20 -8.77 -7.57
C SER A 142 -10.46 -7.91 -7.55
N LEU A 143 -10.32 -6.61 -7.72
CA LEU A 143 -11.44 -5.67 -7.64
C LEU A 143 -12.21 -5.56 -8.96
N LEU A 144 -11.52 -5.51 -10.07
CA LEU A 144 -12.10 -5.11 -11.36
C LEU A 144 -12.14 -6.24 -12.40
N LEU A 145 -11.25 -7.24 -12.29
CA LEU A 145 -11.09 -8.30 -13.26
C LEU A 145 -11.24 -9.71 -12.66
N SER A 146 -11.78 -9.84 -11.46
CA SER A 146 -11.80 -11.12 -10.73
C SER A 146 -12.72 -12.17 -11.35
N LYS A 147 -13.91 -11.77 -11.79
CA LYS A 147 -14.91 -12.73 -12.29
C LYS A 147 -15.68 -12.16 -13.47
N PRO A 148 -15.70 -12.88 -14.63
CA PRO A 148 -16.59 -12.53 -15.73
C PRO A 148 -18.05 -12.88 -15.38
N PHE A 149 -18.99 -12.03 -15.78
CA PHE A 149 -20.41 -12.27 -15.70
C PHE A 149 -20.90 -12.71 -17.08
N PHE A 150 -21.52 -13.89 -17.20
CA PHE A 150 -21.93 -14.50 -18.47
C PHE A 150 -20.84 -14.40 -19.56
N LYS A 151 -19.62 -14.88 -19.25
CA LYS A 151 -18.45 -14.80 -20.14
C LYS A 151 -18.10 -13.38 -20.62
N ARG A 152 -18.39 -12.35 -19.81
CA ARG A 152 -18.06 -10.95 -20.12
C ARG A 152 -17.46 -10.25 -18.90
N TYR A 153 -16.37 -9.56 -19.10
CA TYR A 153 -15.89 -8.56 -18.16
C TYR A 153 -16.65 -7.26 -18.38
N ILE A 154 -17.48 -6.87 -17.41
CA ILE A 154 -18.27 -5.63 -17.45
C ILE A 154 -17.50 -4.59 -16.62
N ILE A 155 -16.82 -3.68 -17.29
CA ILE A 155 -15.81 -2.81 -16.65
C ILE A 155 -15.87 -1.37 -17.12
N PRO A 156 -15.41 -0.40 -16.31
CA PRO A 156 -15.13 0.98 -16.73
C PRO A 156 -13.83 1.03 -17.55
N GLY A 157 -13.86 0.54 -18.78
CA GLY A 157 -12.67 0.22 -19.58
C GLY A 157 -11.72 1.39 -19.85
N ARG A 158 -12.16 2.66 -19.67
CA ARG A 158 -11.35 3.86 -19.96
C ARG A 158 -10.47 4.34 -18.81
N ILE A 159 -10.67 3.84 -17.59
CA ILE A 159 -9.83 4.23 -16.45
C ILE A 159 -8.41 3.69 -16.64
N LYS A 160 -7.43 4.49 -16.22
CA LYS A 160 -6.02 4.19 -16.38
C LYS A 160 -5.41 3.67 -15.09
N PHE A 161 -4.45 2.77 -15.22
CA PHE A 161 -3.61 2.28 -14.15
C PHE A 161 -2.16 2.18 -14.63
N GLN A 162 -1.23 2.38 -13.72
CA GLN A 162 0.21 2.13 -13.90
C GLN A 162 0.64 1.18 -12.80
N SER A 163 0.13 -0.06 -12.85
CA SER A 163 0.20 -0.97 -11.71
C SER A 163 1.59 -1.56 -11.50
N VAL A 164 1.92 -1.83 -10.23
CA VAL A 164 3.21 -2.36 -9.78
C VAL A 164 3.08 -3.73 -9.13
N ASP A 165 4.16 -4.50 -9.14
CA ASP A 165 4.26 -5.71 -8.34
C ASP A 165 4.51 -5.37 -6.86
N VAL A 166 3.75 -6.00 -5.97
CA VAL A 166 3.85 -5.77 -4.53
C VAL A 166 5.19 -6.22 -3.94
N ASN A 167 5.83 -7.25 -4.54
CA ASN A 167 7.13 -7.73 -4.06
C ASN A 167 8.26 -6.79 -4.48
N GLU A 168 8.16 -6.14 -5.65
CA GLU A 168 9.09 -5.09 -6.07
C GLU A 168 9.01 -3.88 -5.15
N PHE A 169 7.80 -3.42 -4.85
CA PHE A 169 7.61 -2.33 -3.88
C PHE A 169 8.08 -2.72 -2.48
N ALA A 170 7.85 -3.95 -2.03
CA ALA A 170 8.36 -4.43 -0.74
C ALA A 170 9.89 -4.42 -0.70
N ARG A 171 10.57 -4.85 -1.77
CA ARG A 171 12.03 -4.80 -1.89
C ARG A 171 12.53 -3.36 -1.80
N TYR A 172 11.92 -2.46 -2.55
CA TYR A 172 12.24 -1.03 -2.50
C TYR A 172 12.13 -0.46 -1.08
N LEU A 173 11.05 -0.77 -0.36
CA LEU A 173 10.89 -0.30 1.05
C LEU A 173 11.98 -0.84 1.98
N ILE A 174 12.45 -2.07 1.76
CA ILE A 174 13.54 -2.66 2.55
C ILE A 174 14.87 -1.96 2.24
N GLU A 175 15.13 -1.60 0.99
CA GLU A 175 16.31 -0.82 0.62
C GLU A 175 16.35 0.55 1.31
N LEU A 176 15.19 1.17 1.53
CA LEU A 176 15.09 2.45 2.26
C LEU A 176 15.51 2.34 3.72
N VAL A 177 15.44 1.16 4.33
CA VAL A 177 15.88 0.92 5.73
C VAL A 177 17.31 1.39 5.96
N ASN A 178 18.18 1.19 4.99
CA ASN A 178 19.59 1.56 5.08
C ASN A 178 19.89 3.00 4.63
N LYS A 179 18.91 3.65 3.96
CA LYS A 179 19.09 5.03 3.45
C LYS A 179 18.76 6.10 4.49
N GLY A 180 18.07 5.73 5.56
CA GLY A 180 17.63 6.67 6.60
C GLY A 180 16.46 7.57 6.17
N PRO A 181 16.12 8.60 6.97
CA PRO A 181 14.98 9.48 6.70
C PRO A 181 15.24 10.40 5.51
N GLN A 182 14.34 10.40 4.53
CA GLN A 182 14.45 11.15 3.27
C GLN A 182 13.23 12.07 3.01
N GLY A 183 12.26 12.13 3.94
CA GLY A 183 11.02 12.86 3.71
C GLY A 183 10.10 12.16 2.71
N LYS A 184 9.41 12.91 1.86
CA LYS A 184 8.60 12.32 0.79
C LYS A 184 9.48 12.09 -0.43
N LEU A 185 9.50 10.85 -0.91
CA LEU A 185 10.22 10.44 -2.12
C LEU A 185 9.39 10.67 -3.40
N ASP A 186 10.06 10.52 -4.53
CA ASP A 186 9.41 10.38 -5.83
C ASP A 186 8.53 9.12 -5.86
N ASP A 187 7.53 9.14 -6.74
CA ASP A 187 6.54 8.08 -6.80
C ASP A 187 7.16 6.77 -7.35
N PHE A 188 6.82 5.65 -6.73
CA PHE A 188 7.17 4.32 -7.22
C PHE A 188 6.05 3.80 -8.12
N CYS A 189 6.33 3.73 -9.43
CA CYS A 189 5.34 3.41 -10.44
C CYS A 189 5.68 2.15 -11.24
N GLY A 190 4.66 1.54 -11.84
CA GLY A 190 4.88 0.49 -12.83
C GLY A 190 5.42 1.04 -14.15
N PRO A 191 5.94 0.16 -15.03
CA PRO A 191 6.54 0.57 -16.29
C PRO A 191 5.53 1.11 -17.29
N ASP A 192 4.30 0.59 -17.30
CA ASP A 192 3.30 0.87 -18.34
C ASP A 192 2.04 1.50 -17.78
N ILE A 193 1.55 2.54 -18.45
CA ILE A 193 0.21 3.09 -18.22
C ILE A 193 -0.76 2.38 -19.16
N MET A 194 -1.67 1.59 -18.59
CA MET A 194 -2.68 0.85 -19.32
C MET A 194 -4.10 1.25 -18.92
N THR A 195 -5.01 1.25 -19.87
CA THR A 195 -6.44 1.30 -19.55
C THR A 195 -6.90 -0.04 -18.96
N LEU A 196 -7.96 -0.02 -18.16
CA LEU A 196 -8.54 -1.25 -17.63
C LEU A 196 -8.99 -2.22 -18.74
N ARG A 197 -9.37 -1.68 -19.91
CA ARG A 197 -9.69 -2.50 -21.09
C ARG A 197 -8.47 -3.25 -21.61
N GLU A 198 -7.34 -2.58 -21.78
CA GLU A 198 -6.07 -3.20 -22.22
C GLU A 198 -5.59 -4.25 -21.22
N MET A 199 -5.73 -3.98 -19.92
CA MET A 199 -5.41 -4.97 -18.87
C MET A 199 -6.33 -6.20 -18.94
N ALA A 200 -7.62 -6.01 -19.23
CA ALA A 200 -8.56 -7.13 -19.42
C ALA A 200 -8.23 -7.94 -20.69
N GLU A 201 -7.87 -7.28 -21.78
CA GLU A 201 -7.44 -7.93 -23.03
C GLU A 201 -6.16 -8.74 -22.81
N LEU A 202 -5.22 -8.19 -22.07
CA LEU A 202 -3.99 -8.88 -21.68
C LEU A 202 -4.28 -10.12 -20.82
N LYS A 203 -5.13 -9.99 -19.80
CA LYS A 203 -5.56 -11.10 -18.93
C LYS A 203 -6.21 -12.23 -19.74
N ILE A 204 -7.16 -11.89 -20.62
CA ILE A 204 -7.85 -12.86 -21.50
C ILE A 204 -6.83 -13.61 -22.35
N ARG A 205 -5.87 -12.91 -22.94
CA ARG A 205 -4.82 -13.49 -23.78
C ARG A 205 -3.90 -14.41 -23.00
N ILE A 206 -3.39 -13.98 -21.84
CA ILE A 206 -2.47 -14.78 -21.02
C ILE A 206 -3.13 -16.05 -20.50
N ASN A 207 -4.39 -15.96 -20.07
CA ASN A 207 -5.13 -17.09 -19.50
C ASN A 207 -5.84 -17.96 -20.56
N ASN A 208 -5.71 -17.64 -21.87
CA ASN A 208 -6.44 -18.28 -22.95
C ASN A 208 -7.96 -18.32 -22.70
N GLU A 209 -8.51 -17.24 -22.15
CA GLU A 209 -9.95 -17.12 -21.88
C GLU A 209 -10.73 -16.81 -23.17
N THR A 210 -12.02 -17.19 -23.21
CA THR A 210 -12.96 -16.85 -24.31
C THR A 210 -13.94 -15.74 -23.91
N ASN A 211 -13.61 -14.97 -22.88
CA ASN A 211 -14.47 -13.93 -22.35
C ASN A 211 -14.44 -12.67 -23.24
N ALA A 212 -15.60 -12.04 -23.42
CA ALA A 212 -15.71 -10.75 -24.08
C ALA A 212 -15.55 -9.60 -23.05
N ILE A 213 -15.24 -8.40 -23.54
CA ILE A 213 -15.17 -7.19 -22.71
C ILE A 213 -16.33 -6.27 -23.10
N LEU A 214 -17.12 -5.89 -22.10
CA LEU A 214 -18.15 -4.87 -22.21
C LEU A 214 -17.72 -3.64 -21.39
N SER A 215 -17.25 -2.61 -22.09
CA SER A 215 -16.92 -1.33 -21.46
C SER A 215 -18.18 -0.52 -21.22
N ILE A 216 -18.46 -0.20 -19.95
CA ILE A 216 -19.57 0.66 -19.56
C ILE A 216 -19.02 2.04 -19.20
N PRO A 217 -19.61 3.12 -19.76
CA PRO A 217 -19.26 4.47 -19.34
C PRO A 217 -19.83 4.75 -17.93
N PHE A 218 -19.01 5.34 -17.09
CA PHE A 218 -19.44 5.88 -15.81
C PHE A 218 -19.29 7.40 -15.83
N SER A 219 -19.80 8.07 -14.81
CA SER A 219 -19.64 9.50 -14.62
C SER A 219 -19.33 9.81 -13.17
N GLY A 220 -18.78 10.99 -12.93
CA GLY A 220 -18.46 11.48 -11.59
C GLY A 220 -16.97 11.78 -11.39
N LYS A 221 -16.70 12.58 -10.37
CA LYS A 221 -15.35 13.13 -10.12
C LYS A 221 -14.26 12.05 -9.97
N LEU A 222 -14.56 10.96 -9.26
CA LEU A 222 -13.62 9.85 -9.10
C LEU A 222 -13.29 9.19 -10.43
N TYR A 223 -14.31 8.87 -11.22
CA TYR A 223 -14.14 8.23 -12.52
C TYR A 223 -13.33 9.12 -13.48
N ASN A 224 -13.65 10.41 -13.54
CA ASN A 224 -12.93 11.35 -14.37
C ASN A 224 -11.46 11.47 -13.96
N SER A 225 -11.15 11.53 -12.67
CA SER A 225 -9.78 11.54 -12.17
C SER A 225 -8.97 10.32 -12.62
N LEU A 226 -9.59 9.13 -12.64
CA LEU A 226 -8.93 7.90 -13.09
C LEU A 226 -8.76 7.83 -14.62
N ILE A 227 -9.69 8.41 -15.39
CA ILE A 227 -9.53 8.57 -16.85
C ILE A 227 -8.39 9.54 -17.18
N GLU A 228 -8.29 10.64 -16.43
CA GLU A 228 -7.22 11.63 -16.55
C GLU A 228 -5.85 11.06 -16.15
N GLY A 229 -5.82 9.92 -15.47
CA GLY A 229 -4.58 9.28 -15.04
C GLY A 229 -3.96 9.87 -13.78
N LYS A 230 -4.75 10.52 -12.90
CA LYS A 230 -4.23 11.10 -11.63
C LYS A 230 -3.66 10.07 -10.65
N ASN A 231 -3.89 8.80 -10.91
CA ASN A 231 -3.31 7.66 -10.19
C ASN A 231 -2.08 7.08 -10.90
N THR A 232 -1.53 7.78 -11.86
CA THR A 232 -0.32 7.42 -12.64
C THR A 232 0.71 8.55 -12.58
N ASN A 233 1.95 8.24 -12.91
CA ASN A 233 3.02 9.23 -13.05
C ASN A 233 3.74 9.01 -14.40
N PRO A 234 3.39 9.73 -15.45
CA PRO A 234 3.97 9.54 -16.78
C PRO A 234 5.44 9.96 -16.90
N MET A 235 5.97 10.70 -15.93
CA MET A 235 7.37 11.16 -15.97
C MET A 235 8.40 10.05 -15.70
N GLN A 236 7.99 8.84 -15.36
CA GLN A 236 8.88 7.68 -15.18
C GLN A 236 9.01 6.78 -16.42
N GLU A 237 8.37 7.12 -17.54
CA GLU A 237 8.51 6.36 -18.80
C GLU A 237 9.86 6.58 -19.52
N GLU A 238 10.70 7.50 -19.06
CA GLU A 238 11.96 7.89 -19.72
C GLU A 238 13.24 7.45 -18.95
N GLY A 239 13.15 6.41 -18.11
CA GLY A 239 14.28 5.93 -17.30
C GLY A 239 14.79 4.53 -17.68
#